data_3f6e3ff5457591d88696556a2ea6e70d
#
_entry.id   3f6e3ff5457591d88696556a2ea6e70d
#
_cell.length_a   1.000
_cell.length_b   1.000
_cell.length_c   1.000
_cell.angle_alpha   90.00
_cell.angle_beta   90.00
_cell.angle_gamma   90.00
#
_symmetry.space_group_name_H-M   'P 1'
#
loop_
_entity.id
_entity.type
_entity.pdbx_description
1 polymer ?
#
loop_
_entity_poly.entity_id
_entity_poly.type
_entity_poly.pdbx_seq_one_letter_code
_entity_poly.pdbx_strand_id
1 'polypeptide(L)'
;MNKSERKRMLCVSLAAGAILLCGVLLVLLMRYQHTSTVRPQDQYAGQIPDFYSTVDADGDGVDDQTDVLDNALAYVDTRPKYKSRYYQTGYPDDGYGVCTDVVAFALKNAGYDLQALVDADIREHPQWYDIRQPDANIDFRRVRNLKVFFSHTAVALTTEVSETEEWQGGDLVIFEKHIGIVSDRRNRDGVPYVIHHNSPWQSAYEQDILEKRTDIVGHYRISE
;
A
#
# COMPACT_ATOMS: atom_id res chain seq x y z
N MET A 1 -20.30 -55.49 2.24
CA MET A 1 -19.06 -54.89 2.74
C MET A 1 -18.79 -55.35 4.17
N ASN A 2 -17.70 -56.08 4.37
CA ASN A 2 -17.31 -56.67 5.66
C ASN A 2 -16.86 -55.58 6.67
N LYS A 3 -17.00 -55.85 7.99
CA LYS A 3 -16.59 -54.91 9.06
C LYS A 3 -15.11 -54.50 8.98
N SER A 4 -14.25 -55.37 8.47
CA SER A 4 -12.82 -55.11 8.21
C SER A 4 -12.61 -54.11 7.06
N GLU A 5 -13.36 -54.22 5.97
CA GLU A 5 -13.30 -53.33 4.80
C GLU A 5 -13.78 -51.92 5.17
N ARG A 6 -14.84 -51.79 5.96
CA ARG A 6 -15.32 -50.50 6.48
C ARG A 6 -14.26 -49.79 7.32
N LYS A 7 -13.58 -50.53 8.22
CA LYS A 7 -12.50 -49.97 9.04
C LYS A 7 -11.32 -49.51 8.17
N ARG A 8 -10.91 -50.32 7.18
CA ARG A 8 -9.84 -49.94 6.24
C ARG A 8 -10.20 -48.69 5.46
N MET A 9 -11.41 -48.61 4.90
CA MET A 9 -11.87 -47.42 4.17
C MET A 9 -11.89 -46.18 5.07
N LEU A 10 -12.37 -46.30 6.32
CA LEU A 10 -12.37 -45.19 7.27
C LEU A 10 -10.95 -44.73 7.60
N CYS A 11 -10.00 -45.66 7.84
CA CYS A 11 -8.60 -45.32 8.09
C CYS A 11 -7.95 -44.62 6.88
N VAL A 12 -8.22 -45.11 5.65
CA VAL A 12 -7.71 -44.47 4.42
C VAL A 12 -8.28 -43.07 4.23
N SER A 13 -9.60 -42.91 4.49
CA SER A 13 -10.23 -41.57 4.37
C SER A 13 -9.69 -40.61 5.42
N LEU A 14 -9.48 -41.05 6.66
CA LEU A 14 -8.87 -40.19 7.70
C LEU A 14 -7.42 -39.82 7.37
N ALA A 15 -6.63 -40.77 6.87
CA ALA A 15 -5.25 -40.51 6.43
C ALA A 15 -5.19 -39.49 5.25
N ALA A 16 -6.06 -39.67 4.25
CA ALA A 16 -6.17 -38.78 3.13
C ALA A 16 -6.60 -37.36 3.59
N GLY A 17 -7.56 -37.26 4.51
CA GLY A 17 -7.98 -36.00 5.12
C GLY A 17 -6.86 -35.30 5.90
N ALA A 18 -6.07 -36.08 6.66
CA ALA A 18 -4.91 -35.53 7.39
C ALA A 18 -3.81 -35.01 6.46
N ILE A 19 -3.52 -35.74 5.37
CA ILE A 19 -2.54 -35.32 4.36
C ILE A 19 -2.99 -34.01 3.68
N LEU A 20 -4.26 -33.93 3.31
CA LEU A 20 -4.83 -32.72 2.70
C LEU A 20 -4.73 -31.52 3.67
N LEU A 21 -5.09 -31.72 4.93
CA LEU A 21 -5.01 -30.68 5.96
C LEU A 21 -3.56 -30.22 6.19
N CYS A 22 -2.61 -31.14 6.25
CA CYS A 22 -1.18 -30.81 6.36
C CYS A 22 -0.69 -30.03 5.13
N GLY A 23 -1.13 -30.41 3.93
CA GLY A 23 -0.80 -29.69 2.69
C GLY A 23 -1.35 -28.27 2.69
N VAL A 24 -2.60 -28.08 3.07
CA VAL A 24 -3.21 -26.74 3.20
C VAL A 24 -2.48 -25.90 4.25
N LEU A 25 -2.17 -26.47 5.42
CA LEU A 25 -1.45 -25.78 6.47
C LEU A 25 -0.04 -25.36 6.02
N LEU A 26 0.65 -26.23 5.29
CA LEU A 26 1.98 -25.90 4.72
C LEU A 26 1.89 -24.75 3.72
N VAL A 27 0.89 -24.75 2.83
CA VAL A 27 0.68 -23.65 1.87
C VAL A 27 0.37 -22.34 2.60
N LEU A 28 -0.45 -22.38 3.64
CA LEU A 28 -0.74 -21.20 4.46
C LEU A 28 0.52 -20.69 5.16
N LEU A 29 1.32 -21.57 5.74
CA LEU A 29 2.61 -21.18 6.37
C LEU A 29 3.59 -20.57 5.35
N MET A 30 3.64 -21.11 4.14
CA MET A 30 4.48 -20.58 3.06
C MET A 30 4.01 -19.22 2.54
N ARG A 31 2.71 -18.92 2.63
CA ARG A 31 2.16 -17.61 2.21
C ARG A 31 2.21 -16.55 3.31
N TYR A 32 2.29 -16.94 4.57
CA TYR A 32 2.31 -15.99 5.67
C TYR A 32 3.58 -15.12 5.62
N GLN A 33 3.43 -13.80 5.57
CA GLN A 33 4.52 -12.81 5.48
C GLN A 33 5.42 -12.95 4.23
N HIS A 34 4.93 -13.61 3.16
CA HIS A 34 5.63 -13.75 1.89
C HIS A 34 4.90 -12.97 0.79
N THR A 35 5.04 -11.65 0.83
CA THR A 35 4.50 -10.75 -0.19
C THR A 35 5.50 -10.65 -1.35
N SER A 36 5.04 -10.84 -2.58
CA SER A 36 5.88 -10.75 -3.79
C SER A 36 6.21 -9.30 -4.13
N THR A 37 7.45 -9.06 -4.54
CA THR A 37 7.91 -7.80 -5.13
C THR A 37 7.92 -7.84 -6.67
N VAL A 38 7.50 -8.97 -7.26
CA VAL A 38 7.41 -9.09 -8.72
C VAL A 38 6.31 -8.16 -9.20
N ARG A 39 6.70 -7.21 -10.03
CA ARG A 39 5.78 -6.24 -10.62
C ARG A 39 4.87 -6.92 -11.66
N PRO A 40 3.60 -6.52 -11.75
CA PRO A 40 2.70 -7.00 -12.79
C PRO A 40 3.19 -6.57 -14.17
N GLN A 41 2.78 -7.31 -15.20
CA GLN A 41 2.97 -6.87 -16.58
C GLN A 41 2.10 -5.63 -16.82
N ASP A 42 2.68 -4.60 -17.41
CA ASP A 42 1.91 -3.47 -17.92
C ASP A 42 1.18 -3.91 -19.19
N GLN A 43 -0.15 -3.95 -19.10
CA GLN A 43 -1.01 -4.40 -20.19
C GLN A 43 -1.54 -3.23 -21.03
N TYR A 44 -1.17 -2.00 -20.69
CA TYR A 44 -1.64 -0.76 -21.32
C TYR A 44 -0.50 0.17 -21.72
N ALA A 45 0.72 -0.33 -21.77
CA ALA A 45 1.95 0.44 -21.99
C ALA A 45 1.87 1.37 -23.20
N GLY A 46 2.26 2.63 -23.00
CA GLY A 46 2.36 3.64 -24.07
C GLY A 46 1.02 4.18 -24.57
N GLN A 47 -0.11 3.81 -23.97
CA GLN A 47 -1.44 4.32 -24.37
C GLN A 47 -1.84 5.58 -23.60
N ILE A 48 -1.33 5.76 -22.38
CA ILE A 48 -1.50 6.96 -21.56
C ILE A 48 -0.10 7.54 -21.32
N PRO A 49 0.14 8.82 -21.63
CA PRO A 49 1.40 9.47 -21.31
C PRO A 49 1.64 9.54 -19.79
N ASP A 50 2.88 9.34 -19.36
CA ASP A 50 3.24 9.54 -17.98
C ASP A 50 3.21 11.02 -17.61
N PHE A 51 2.79 11.32 -16.39
CA PHE A 51 2.89 12.66 -15.82
C PHE A 51 4.25 12.83 -15.13
N TYR A 52 4.84 13.99 -15.28
CA TYR A 52 6.07 14.44 -14.63
C TYR A 52 5.80 15.74 -13.91
N SER A 53 6.19 15.86 -12.64
CA SER A 53 6.10 17.11 -11.89
C SER A 53 7.14 18.12 -12.38
N THR A 54 6.87 19.41 -12.16
CA THR A 54 7.87 20.47 -12.37
C THR A 54 8.71 20.73 -11.11
N VAL A 55 8.43 20.04 -10.02
CA VAL A 55 9.08 20.17 -8.72
C VAL A 55 10.05 19.00 -8.49
N ASP A 56 11.19 19.33 -7.92
CA ASP A 56 12.25 18.44 -7.44
C ASP A 56 12.61 18.95 -6.03
N ALA A 57 11.93 18.40 -5.01
CA ALA A 57 11.96 18.95 -3.65
C ALA A 57 13.25 18.63 -2.89
N ASP A 58 13.91 17.53 -3.21
CA ASP A 58 15.17 17.14 -2.58
C ASP A 58 16.41 17.59 -3.38
N GLY A 59 16.21 18.02 -4.64
CA GLY A 59 17.26 18.62 -5.49
C GLY A 59 18.21 17.59 -6.10
N ASP A 60 17.77 16.35 -6.30
CA ASP A 60 18.59 15.27 -6.84
C ASP A 60 18.56 15.18 -8.37
N GLY A 61 17.66 15.91 -9.02
CA GLY A 61 17.51 16.00 -10.49
C GLY A 61 16.42 15.08 -11.03
N VAL A 62 15.66 14.41 -10.19
CA VAL A 62 14.46 13.64 -10.52
C VAL A 62 13.23 14.45 -10.06
N ASP A 63 12.15 14.40 -10.82
CA ASP A 63 10.92 15.08 -10.43
C ASP A 63 10.18 14.30 -9.31
N ASP A 64 9.44 15.06 -8.47
CA ASP A 64 8.76 14.48 -7.30
C ASP A 64 7.82 13.32 -7.64
N GLN A 65 7.14 13.36 -8.79
CA GLN A 65 6.20 12.32 -9.18
C GLN A 65 6.91 11.00 -9.44
N THR A 66 8.02 11.06 -10.17
CA THR A 66 8.90 9.91 -10.43
C THR A 66 9.52 9.42 -9.13
N ASP A 67 10.01 10.33 -8.29
CA ASP A 67 10.61 9.98 -7.00
C ASP A 67 9.66 9.25 -6.07
N VAL A 68 8.43 9.75 -5.91
CA VAL A 68 7.44 9.09 -5.05
C VAL A 68 7.17 7.66 -5.52
N LEU A 69 7.06 7.45 -6.84
CA LEU A 69 6.86 6.12 -7.42
C LEU A 69 8.06 5.21 -7.16
N ASP A 70 9.25 5.67 -7.53
CA ASP A 70 10.48 4.87 -7.46
C ASP A 70 10.85 4.54 -6.01
N ASN A 71 10.68 5.49 -5.09
CA ASN A 71 10.90 5.30 -3.67
C ASN A 71 9.88 4.33 -3.03
N ALA A 72 8.62 4.34 -3.48
CA ALA A 72 7.64 3.34 -3.06
C ALA A 72 8.04 1.93 -3.49
N LEU A 73 8.48 1.77 -4.74
CA LEU A 73 8.99 0.51 -5.28
C LEU A 73 10.25 0.06 -4.53
N ALA A 74 11.20 0.95 -4.29
CA ALA A 74 12.41 0.67 -3.53
C ALA A 74 12.10 0.23 -2.09
N TYR A 75 11.15 0.88 -1.42
CA TYR A 75 10.72 0.47 -0.09
C TYR A 75 10.11 -0.94 -0.07
N VAL A 76 9.17 -1.25 -0.97
CA VAL A 76 8.55 -2.59 -0.97
C VAL A 76 9.52 -3.68 -1.42
N ASP A 77 10.56 -3.36 -2.19
CA ASP A 77 11.63 -4.32 -2.55
C ASP A 77 12.48 -4.74 -1.35
N THR A 78 12.49 -3.98 -0.26
CA THR A 78 13.06 -4.40 1.03
C THR A 78 12.26 -5.53 1.70
N ARG A 79 11.05 -5.85 1.19
CA ARG A 79 10.14 -6.90 1.67
C ARG A 79 9.75 -6.74 3.15
N PRO A 80 9.25 -5.58 3.56
CA PRO A 80 8.84 -5.38 4.93
C PRO A 80 7.74 -6.38 5.31
N LYS A 81 7.86 -7.02 6.48
CA LYS A 81 6.80 -7.89 6.99
C LYS A 81 5.65 -7.05 7.54
N TYR A 82 4.42 -7.55 7.38
CA TYR A 82 3.24 -6.83 7.87
C TYR A 82 3.14 -6.88 9.39
N LYS A 83 3.27 -5.72 10.04
CA LYS A 83 2.98 -5.57 11.46
C LYS A 83 2.80 -4.09 11.84
N SER A 84 1.66 -3.77 12.44
CA SER A 84 1.45 -2.46 13.06
C SER A 84 2.12 -2.43 14.43
N ARG A 85 3.03 -1.46 14.61
CA ARG A 85 3.78 -1.23 15.85
C ARG A 85 3.93 0.27 16.10
N TYR A 86 4.12 0.63 17.35
CA TYR A 86 4.61 1.94 17.73
C TYR A 86 6.14 1.96 17.67
N TYR A 87 6.72 3.02 17.13
CA TYR A 87 8.16 3.27 17.08
C TYR A 87 8.48 4.60 17.73
N GLN A 88 9.46 4.60 18.63
CA GLN A 88 9.89 5.80 19.37
C GLN A 88 10.47 6.89 18.43
N THR A 89 10.94 6.50 17.26
CA THR A 89 11.47 7.38 16.21
C THR A 89 10.43 7.75 15.16
N GLY A 90 9.21 7.19 15.27
CA GLY A 90 8.15 7.31 14.27
C GLY A 90 8.24 6.31 13.12
N TYR A 91 9.36 6.26 12.43
CA TYR A 91 9.57 5.35 11.30
C TYR A 91 9.99 3.95 11.74
N PRO A 92 9.47 2.87 11.08
CA PRO A 92 9.94 1.50 11.29
C PRO A 92 11.42 1.32 10.93
N ASP A 93 12.15 0.59 11.80
CA ASP A 93 13.58 0.27 11.64
C ASP A 93 13.90 -1.22 11.82
N ASP A 94 12.86 -2.07 11.89
CA ASP A 94 12.96 -3.49 12.23
C ASP A 94 12.49 -4.45 11.11
N GLY A 95 12.32 -3.93 9.90
CA GLY A 95 11.85 -4.71 8.74
C GLY A 95 10.36 -5.05 8.78
N TYR A 96 9.57 -4.35 9.60
CA TYR A 96 8.12 -4.39 9.56
C TYR A 96 7.55 -3.09 9.02
N GLY A 97 6.30 -3.14 8.54
CA GLY A 97 5.58 -1.95 8.06
C GLY A 97 4.11 -2.23 7.81
N VAL A 98 3.39 -1.17 7.48
CA VAL A 98 1.98 -1.18 7.07
C VAL A 98 1.77 -0.23 5.89
N CYS A 99 0.54 -0.04 5.43
CA CYS A 99 0.22 0.78 4.26
C CYS A 99 0.76 2.23 4.35
N THR A 100 0.65 2.85 5.51
CA THR A 100 1.14 4.22 5.73
C THR A 100 2.66 4.32 5.68
N ASP A 101 3.39 3.25 5.97
CA ASP A 101 4.84 3.25 5.90
C ASP A 101 5.35 3.22 4.45
N VAL A 102 4.62 2.58 3.52
CA VAL A 102 4.93 2.67 2.08
C VAL A 102 4.93 4.13 1.63
N VAL A 103 3.87 4.87 1.99
CA VAL A 103 3.72 6.29 1.64
C VAL A 103 4.75 7.16 2.37
N ALA A 104 4.94 6.92 3.67
CA ALA A 104 5.84 7.74 4.49
C ALA A 104 7.30 7.63 4.05
N PHE A 105 7.78 6.44 3.70
CA PHE A 105 9.14 6.26 3.18
C PHE A 105 9.29 6.79 1.76
N ALA A 106 8.29 6.61 0.90
CA ALA A 106 8.31 7.15 -0.45
C ALA A 106 8.43 8.67 -0.43
N LEU A 107 7.57 9.35 0.33
CA LEU A 107 7.59 10.80 0.46
C LEU A 107 8.86 11.32 1.15
N LYS A 108 9.33 10.63 2.19
CA LYS A 108 10.54 11.05 2.90
C LYS A 108 11.75 11.09 2.00
N ASN A 109 11.88 10.07 1.14
CA ASN A 109 13.02 9.99 0.21
C ASN A 109 12.88 10.92 -0.99
N ALA A 110 11.67 11.46 -1.26
CA ALA A 110 11.39 12.52 -2.20
C ALA A 110 11.43 13.94 -1.54
N GLY A 111 12.06 14.09 -0.38
CA GLY A 111 12.21 15.37 0.31
C GLY A 111 11.08 15.77 1.28
N TYR A 112 10.01 14.97 1.42
CA TYR A 112 8.85 15.29 2.24
C TYR A 112 8.82 14.47 3.54
N ASP A 113 9.38 14.97 4.64
CA ASP A 113 9.29 14.28 5.95
C ASP A 113 7.86 14.35 6.50
N LEU A 114 7.07 13.32 6.17
CA LEU A 114 5.65 13.24 6.54
C LEU A 114 5.41 13.30 8.05
N GLN A 115 6.34 12.80 8.87
CA GLN A 115 6.26 12.90 10.33
C GLN A 115 6.30 14.36 10.78
N ALA A 116 7.25 15.14 10.27
CA ALA A 116 7.40 16.55 10.62
C ALA A 116 6.25 17.40 10.06
N LEU A 117 5.85 17.13 8.81
CA LEU A 117 4.79 17.88 8.13
C LEU A 117 3.43 17.68 8.80
N VAL A 118 3.04 16.45 9.11
CA VAL A 118 1.76 16.15 9.78
C VAL A 118 1.76 16.66 11.23
N ASP A 119 2.88 16.57 11.97
CA ASP A 119 2.98 17.12 13.32
C ASP A 119 2.82 18.64 13.33
N ALA A 120 3.44 19.33 12.37
CA ALA A 120 3.29 20.78 12.21
C ALA A 120 1.85 21.18 11.89
N ASP A 121 1.23 20.47 10.96
CA ASP A 121 -0.15 20.75 10.54
C ASP A 121 -1.17 20.49 11.67
N ILE A 122 -1.00 19.40 12.44
CA ILE A 122 -1.85 19.13 13.61
C ILE A 122 -1.72 20.24 14.67
N ARG A 123 -0.53 20.80 14.86
CA ARG A 123 -0.34 21.91 15.81
C ARG A 123 -0.97 23.21 15.33
N GLU A 124 -0.93 23.47 14.04
CA GLU A 124 -1.51 24.68 13.43
C GLU A 124 -3.03 24.59 13.33
N HIS A 125 -3.56 23.38 13.03
CA HIS A 125 -4.96 23.13 12.76
C HIS A 125 -5.57 22.00 13.62
N PRO A 126 -5.42 22.00 14.96
CA PRO A 126 -5.84 20.89 15.80
C PRO A 126 -7.33 20.56 15.70
N GLN A 127 -8.17 21.52 15.33
CA GLN A 127 -9.62 21.35 15.17
C GLN A 127 -10.02 20.51 13.94
N TRP A 128 -9.10 20.27 12.99
CA TRP A 128 -9.38 19.45 11.81
C TRP A 128 -9.16 17.96 12.09
N TYR A 129 -8.44 17.64 13.16
CA TYR A 129 -8.05 16.27 13.51
C TYR A 129 -8.85 15.75 14.71
N ASP A 130 -9.32 14.50 14.61
CA ASP A 130 -9.92 13.80 15.75
C ASP A 130 -8.79 13.17 16.61
N ILE A 131 -8.01 14.05 17.27
CA ILE A 131 -6.87 13.68 18.10
C ILE A 131 -7.03 14.35 19.45
N ARG A 132 -7.06 13.56 20.54
CA ARG A 132 -7.11 14.09 21.91
C ARG A 132 -5.73 14.49 22.42
N GLN A 133 -4.73 13.70 22.08
CA GLN A 133 -3.34 13.92 22.45
C GLN A 133 -2.46 13.66 21.25
N PRO A 134 -1.89 14.69 20.63
CA PRO A 134 -0.97 14.54 19.52
C PRO A 134 0.28 13.75 19.89
N ASP A 135 0.71 12.88 18.98
CA ASP A 135 1.95 12.11 19.08
C ASP A 135 2.59 12.01 17.69
N ALA A 136 3.62 12.82 17.46
CA ALA A 136 4.33 12.89 16.20
C ALA A 136 4.86 11.53 15.70
N ASN A 137 5.11 10.58 16.62
CA ASN A 137 5.65 9.27 16.25
C ASN A 137 4.62 8.29 15.70
N ILE A 138 3.31 8.63 15.76
CA ILE A 138 2.26 7.74 15.27
C ILE A 138 1.21 8.46 14.42
N ASP A 139 1.03 9.78 14.56
CA ASP A 139 -0.08 10.48 13.92
C ASP A 139 0.03 10.49 12.39
N PHE A 140 1.23 10.63 11.83
CA PHE A 140 1.50 10.52 10.40
C PHE A 140 1.31 9.08 9.83
N ARG A 141 1.19 8.09 10.70
CA ARG A 141 0.95 6.68 10.34
C ARG A 141 -0.52 6.27 10.51
N ARG A 142 -1.43 7.24 10.62
CA ARG A 142 -2.87 7.02 10.72
C ARG A 142 -3.57 7.52 9.46
N VAL A 143 -4.19 6.61 8.70
CA VAL A 143 -4.88 6.93 7.44
C VAL A 143 -5.87 8.09 7.61
N ARG A 144 -6.63 8.13 8.70
CA ARG A 144 -7.58 9.22 8.98
C ARG A 144 -6.92 10.60 9.06
N ASN A 145 -5.70 10.66 9.63
CA ASN A 145 -4.96 11.92 9.75
C ASN A 145 -4.35 12.30 8.39
N LEU A 146 -3.81 11.32 7.65
CA LEU A 146 -3.30 11.54 6.30
C LEU A 146 -4.39 12.01 5.33
N LYS A 147 -5.62 11.51 5.48
CA LYS A 147 -6.76 12.01 4.70
C LYS A 147 -7.00 13.50 4.95
N VAL A 148 -6.96 13.94 6.20
CA VAL A 148 -7.10 15.37 6.53
C VAL A 148 -5.92 16.14 5.95
N PHE A 149 -4.70 15.72 6.23
CA PHE A 149 -3.48 16.37 5.78
C PHE A 149 -3.46 16.58 4.26
N PHE A 150 -3.59 15.52 3.47
CA PHE A 150 -3.53 15.62 2.00
C PHE A 150 -4.72 16.37 1.40
N SER A 151 -5.87 16.44 2.07
CA SER A 151 -7.03 17.16 1.55
C SER A 151 -6.83 18.68 1.41
N HIS A 152 -5.80 19.24 2.04
CA HIS A 152 -5.49 20.67 1.97
C HIS A 152 -4.03 21.00 1.69
N THR A 153 -3.15 19.99 1.62
CA THR A 153 -1.72 20.19 1.33
C THR A 153 -1.29 19.63 -0.02
N ALA A 154 -2.14 18.83 -0.66
CA ALA A 154 -1.85 18.18 -1.94
C ALA A 154 -2.91 18.54 -2.99
N VAL A 155 -2.58 18.32 -4.25
CA VAL A 155 -3.50 18.54 -5.37
C VAL A 155 -4.56 17.45 -5.36
N ALA A 156 -5.82 17.82 -5.17
CA ALA A 156 -6.94 16.89 -5.19
C ALA A 156 -7.34 16.55 -6.63
N LEU A 157 -7.41 15.26 -6.93
CA LEU A 157 -7.76 14.71 -8.24
C LEU A 157 -9.10 13.97 -8.18
N THR A 158 -9.60 13.53 -9.35
CA THR A 158 -10.82 12.73 -9.43
C THR A 158 -10.68 11.39 -8.70
N THR A 159 -11.76 10.92 -8.09
CA THR A 159 -11.84 9.57 -7.52
C THR A 159 -12.55 8.58 -8.45
N GLU A 160 -12.96 9.03 -9.64
CA GLU A 160 -13.60 8.19 -10.66
C GLU A 160 -12.54 7.33 -11.35
N VAL A 161 -12.54 6.03 -11.08
CA VAL A 161 -11.53 5.09 -11.60
C VAL A 161 -11.61 4.95 -13.14
N SER A 162 -12.78 5.24 -13.73
CA SER A 162 -12.97 5.24 -15.19
C SER A 162 -12.22 6.35 -15.92
N GLU A 163 -11.83 7.43 -15.23
CA GLU A 163 -11.00 8.51 -15.76
C GLU A 163 -9.52 8.12 -15.71
N THR A 164 -9.17 7.05 -16.41
CA THR A 164 -7.87 6.34 -16.27
C THR A 164 -6.65 7.21 -16.56
N GLU A 165 -6.79 8.28 -17.37
CA GLU A 165 -5.70 9.22 -17.68
C GLU A 165 -5.32 10.10 -16.48
N GLU A 166 -6.27 10.35 -15.58
CA GLU A 166 -6.04 11.17 -14.37
C GLU A 166 -5.23 10.45 -13.29
N TRP A 167 -5.21 9.12 -13.33
CA TRP A 167 -4.49 8.27 -12.39
C TRP A 167 -3.07 8.02 -12.86
N GLN A 168 -2.09 8.65 -12.24
CA GLN A 168 -0.69 8.58 -12.66
C GLN A 168 0.19 7.87 -11.62
N GLY A 169 1.28 7.22 -12.08
CA GLY A 169 2.26 6.63 -11.18
C GLY A 169 2.82 7.68 -10.22
N GLY A 170 2.90 7.36 -8.91
CA GLY A 170 3.30 8.30 -7.87
C GLY A 170 2.15 9.02 -7.16
N ASP A 171 0.93 9.04 -7.74
CA ASP A 171 -0.24 9.59 -7.05
C ASP A 171 -0.57 8.80 -5.78
N LEU A 172 -1.19 9.45 -4.82
CA LEU A 172 -1.66 8.85 -3.56
C LEU A 172 -3.13 8.50 -3.68
N VAL A 173 -3.49 7.27 -3.36
CA VAL A 173 -4.89 6.85 -3.23
C VAL A 173 -5.24 6.54 -1.79
N ILE A 174 -6.31 7.16 -1.28
CA ILE A 174 -6.82 6.96 0.08
C ILE A 174 -8.18 6.27 0.01
N PHE A 175 -8.27 5.17 0.71
CA PHE A 175 -9.51 4.46 1.01
C PHE A 175 -9.94 4.76 2.44
N GLU A 176 -11.13 4.40 2.88
CA GLU A 176 -11.60 4.70 4.24
C GLU A 176 -10.63 4.31 5.36
N LYS A 177 -9.94 3.18 5.22
CA LYS A 177 -9.03 2.63 6.24
C LYS A 177 -7.69 2.16 5.67
N HIS A 178 -7.34 2.59 4.46
CA HIS A 178 -6.15 2.14 3.76
C HIS A 178 -5.60 3.26 2.88
N ILE A 179 -4.30 3.19 2.54
CA ILE A 179 -3.63 4.12 1.64
C ILE A 179 -2.61 3.36 0.80
N GLY A 180 -2.33 3.84 -0.39
CA GLY A 180 -1.29 3.32 -1.27
C GLY A 180 -0.82 4.37 -2.25
N ILE A 181 0.17 3.98 -3.06
CA ILE A 181 0.70 4.78 -4.16
C ILE A 181 0.27 4.14 -5.46
N VAL A 182 -0.23 4.94 -6.39
CA VAL A 182 -0.61 4.51 -7.73
C VAL A 182 0.64 4.09 -8.49
N SER A 183 0.57 2.96 -9.18
CA SER A 183 1.66 2.41 -10.00
C SER A 183 1.63 2.99 -11.41
N ASP A 184 2.79 2.99 -12.08
CA ASP A 184 2.93 3.19 -13.53
C ASP A 184 2.46 1.98 -14.36
N ARG A 185 2.20 0.82 -13.72
CA ARG A 185 1.69 -0.38 -14.38
C ARG A 185 0.17 -0.38 -14.40
N ARG A 186 -0.40 -0.77 -15.53
CA ARG A 186 -1.85 -0.77 -15.77
C ARG A 186 -2.35 -2.14 -16.21
N ASN A 187 -3.58 -2.46 -15.83
CA ASN A 187 -4.29 -3.62 -16.35
C ASN A 187 -4.77 -3.37 -17.81
N ARG A 188 -5.42 -4.36 -18.42
CA ARG A 188 -5.89 -4.27 -19.82
C ARG A 188 -6.97 -3.20 -20.07
N ASP A 189 -7.63 -2.74 -19.02
CA ASP A 189 -8.69 -1.73 -19.09
C ASP A 189 -8.13 -0.32 -18.82
N GLY A 190 -6.78 -0.18 -18.68
CA GLY A 190 -6.06 1.07 -18.47
C GLY A 190 -6.02 1.52 -17.02
N VAL A 191 -6.62 0.75 -16.10
CA VAL A 191 -6.63 1.09 -14.67
C VAL A 191 -5.30 0.72 -14.04
N PRO A 192 -4.64 1.64 -13.30
CA PRO A 192 -3.35 1.36 -12.70
C PRO A 192 -3.45 0.41 -11.51
N TYR A 193 -2.37 -0.32 -11.28
CA TYR A 193 -2.16 -1.07 -10.04
C TYR A 193 -1.89 -0.11 -8.88
N VAL A 194 -1.93 -0.62 -7.65
CA VAL A 194 -1.61 0.14 -6.44
C VAL A 194 -0.49 -0.55 -5.69
N ILE A 195 0.53 0.22 -5.31
CA ILE A 195 1.63 -0.21 -4.45
C ILE A 195 1.19 0.03 -3.01
N HIS A 196 1.04 -1.05 -2.23
CA HIS A 196 0.54 -0.97 -0.86
C HIS A 196 0.97 -2.16 0.01
N HIS A 197 0.76 -2.04 1.33
CA HIS A 197 1.00 -3.12 2.28
C HIS A 197 -0.19 -3.28 3.23
N ASN A 198 -1.03 -4.30 3.00
CA ASN A 198 -2.35 -4.42 3.62
C ASN A 198 -2.46 -5.51 4.70
N SER A 199 -1.74 -6.63 4.54
CA SER A 199 -1.87 -7.77 5.46
C SER A 199 -0.69 -8.74 5.37
N PRO A 200 -0.49 -9.61 6.40
CA PRO A 200 0.52 -10.66 6.34
C PRO A 200 0.22 -11.76 5.32
N TRP A 201 -0.96 -11.74 4.70
CA TRP A 201 -1.42 -12.70 3.69
C TRP A 201 -1.45 -12.11 2.28
N GLN A 202 -1.00 -10.89 2.12
CA GLN A 202 -0.96 -10.20 0.84
C GLN A 202 -0.05 -10.93 -0.14
N SER A 203 -0.52 -11.15 -1.38
CA SER A 203 0.20 -11.94 -2.38
C SER A 203 1.31 -11.16 -3.07
N ALA A 204 1.12 -9.87 -3.32
CA ALA A 204 2.07 -8.96 -3.94
C ALA A 204 1.90 -7.55 -3.39
N TYR A 205 2.98 -6.74 -3.39
CA TYR A 205 2.89 -5.34 -2.96
C TYR A 205 2.18 -4.47 -4.00
N GLU A 206 2.26 -4.80 -5.27
CA GLU A 206 1.62 -4.10 -6.37
C GLU A 206 0.42 -4.92 -6.86
N GLN A 207 -0.80 -4.41 -6.67
CA GLN A 207 -2.04 -5.16 -6.88
C GLN A 207 -3.10 -4.35 -7.63
N ASP A 208 -3.87 -5.05 -8.45
CA ASP A 208 -5.06 -4.53 -9.14
C ASP A 208 -6.23 -4.46 -8.14
N ILE A 209 -6.40 -3.31 -7.49
CA ILE A 209 -7.39 -3.11 -6.43
C ILE A 209 -8.31 -1.91 -6.63
N LEU A 210 -7.98 -0.95 -7.51
CA LEU A 210 -8.78 0.27 -7.66
C LEU A 210 -10.23 -0.03 -8.04
N GLU A 211 -10.45 -0.80 -9.10
CA GLU A 211 -11.82 -1.16 -9.55
C GLU A 211 -12.57 -2.07 -8.58
N LYS A 212 -11.84 -2.77 -7.70
CA LYS A 212 -12.41 -3.73 -6.75
C LYS A 212 -12.85 -3.07 -5.44
N ARG A 213 -12.54 -1.80 -5.26
CA ARG A 213 -12.83 -1.05 -4.06
C ARG A 213 -13.86 0.04 -4.32
N THR A 214 -14.82 0.15 -3.41
CA THR A 214 -15.91 1.15 -3.47
C THR A 214 -15.75 2.22 -2.39
N ASP A 215 -14.63 2.19 -1.66
CA ASP A 215 -14.34 3.05 -0.52
C ASP A 215 -13.15 4.00 -0.78
N ILE A 216 -12.94 4.40 -2.04
CA ILE A 216 -11.99 5.46 -2.39
C ILE A 216 -12.55 6.78 -1.84
N VAL A 217 -11.77 7.47 -1.01
CA VAL A 217 -12.17 8.73 -0.35
C VAL A 217 -11.18 9.87 -0.62
N GLY A 218 -10.17 9.62 -1.44
CA GLY A 218 -9.23 10.64 -1.90
C GLY A 218 -8.25 10.11 -2.93
N HIS A 219 -7.89 10.97 -3.86
CA HIS A 219 -6.85 10.80 -4.85
C HIS A 219 -6.07 12.11 -4.92
N TYR A 220 -4.78 12.05 -4.71
CA TYR A 220 -3.96 13.24 -4.54
C TYR A 220 -2.62 13.11 -5.27
N ARG A 221 -2.11 14.25 -5.73
CA ARG A 221 -0.75 14.43 -6.26
C ARG A 221 0.00 15.39 -5.36
N ILE A 222 1.28 15.12 -5.06
CA ILE A 222 2.05 15.93 -4.11
C ILE A 222 2.45 17.27 -4.71
N SER A 223 2.82 17.29 -5.99
CA SER A 223 3.28 18.47 -6.71
C SER A 223 2.87 18.43 -8.18
N GLU A 224 2.84 19.57 -8.85
CA GLU A 224 2.53 19.74 -10.27
C GLU A 224 3.73 20.26 -11.09
#